data_cda08c647acd050a9019bdbbf984924b
#
_entry.id   cda08c647acd050a9019bdbbf984924b
#
_cell.length_a   1.000
_cell.length_b   1.000
_cell.length_c   1.000
_cell.angle_alpha   90.00
_cell.angle_beta   90.00
_cell.angle_gamma   90.00
#
_symmetry.space_group_name_H-M   'P 1'
#
loop_
_entity.id
_entity.type
_entity.pdbx_description
1 polymer ?
#
loop_
_entity_poly.entity_id
_entity_poly.type
_entity_poly.pdbx_seq_one_letter_code
_entity_poly.pdbx_strand_id
1 'polypeptide(L)'
;MPRVLLIGDEQHPEFRAATDWLREHTELIVAATGDDARGELARRRGVDDGPPLEPDVMVVAQSRPGQFAAQDLEQLHGLAPLARLVALLGSWCEGETRTGHPWPGVMRLFWHEWQPRFARELLRNDVAATWHLPRTVTDVEQLLHQRPQSPPHQLCGHAGLIAIHTYDVISFDCLADAGRIGGYAVARVPPDALHAVRGASAAIFDSRMSSDAEFETLKKFAESLRPVPVVAILSFPRLDDCSRALAAGAVAVIGKPFLVDDLLWQIETVVRTVAEAA
;
A
#
# COMPACT_ATOMS: atom_id res chain seq x y z
N MET A 1 -6.26 -18.83 7.96
CA MET A 1 -5.13 -18.02 7.50
C MET A 1 -5.07 -18.13 5.98
N PRO A 2 -4.95 -17.06 5.20
CA PRO A 2 -4.80 -17.18 3.76
C PRO A 2 -3.47 -17.85 3.40
N ARG A 3 -3.48 -18.64 2.32
CA ARG A 3 -2.29 -19.28 1.76
C ARG A 3 -1.75 -18.43 0.63
N VAL A 4 -0.49 -18.04 0.74
CA VAL A 4 0.14 -17.14 -0.24
C VAL A 4 1.37 -17.80 -0.84
N LEU A 5 1.45 -17.82 -2.16
CA LEU A 5 2.65 -18.18 -2.90
C LEU A 5 3.36 -16.91 -3.37
N LEU A 6 4.51 -16.60 -2.78
CA LEU A 6 5.38 -15.51 -3.20
C LEU A 6 6.39 -16.02 -4.22
N ILE A 7 6.47 -15.37 -5.37
CA ILE A 7 7.35 -15.75 -6.48
C ILE A 7 8.30 -14.60 -6.76
N GLY A 8 9.61 -14.86 -6.64
CA GLY A 8 10.67 -13.88 -6.87
C GLY A 8 11.65 -13.75 -5.71
N ASP A 9 12.45 -12.69 -5.73
CA ASP A 9 13.48 -12.44 -4.72
C ASP A 9 12.86 -11.84 -3.44
N GLU A 10 12.60 -12.70 -2.47
CA GLU A 10 12.06 -12.34 -1.15
C GLU A 10 13.01 -11.44 -0.33
N GLN A 11 14.31 -11.44 -0.65
CA GLN A 11 15.33 -10.66 0.04
C GLN A 11 15.54 -9.28 -0.59
N HIS A 12 14.88 -9.00 -1.72
CA HIS A 12 14.98 -7.68 -2.36
C HIS A 12 14.57 -6.57 -1.37
N PRO A 13 15.39 -5.51 -1.20
CA PRO A 13 15.14 -4.49 -0.16
C PRO A 13 13.74 -3.87 -0.21
N GLU A 14 13.19 -3.63 -1.41
CA GLU A 14 11.85 -3.06 -1.58
C GLU A 14 10.73 -4.03 -1.18
N PHE A 15 10.97 -5.35 -1.25
CA PHE A 15 9.95 -6.37 -0.96
C PHE A 15 10.03 -6.93 0.46
N ARG A 16 11.11 -6.65 1.18
CA ARG A 16 11.36 -7.22 2.51
C ARG A 16 10.21 -6.97 3.49
N ALA A 17 9.72 -5.74 3.56
CA ALA A 17 8.62 -5.39 4.47
C ALA A 17 7.34 -6.16 4.15
N ALA A 18 7.02 -6.36 2.86
CA ALA A 18 5.89 -7.18 2.43
C ALA A 18 6.10 -8.66 2.75
N THR A 19 7.30 -9.17 2.51
CA THR A 19 7.66 -10.58 2.79
C THR A 19 7.61 -10.90 4.28
N ASP A 20 8.16 -10.03 5.13
CA ASP A 20 8.15 -10.20 6.58
C ASP A 20 6.71 -10.17 7.11
N TRP A 21 5.89 -9.24 6.61
CA TRP A 21 4.48 -9.18 6.93
C TRP A 21 3.72 -10.46 6.52
N LEU A 22 3.98 -10.97 5.30
CA LEU A 22 3.38 -12.22 4.81
C LEU A 22 3.74 -13.42 5.70
N ARG A 23 4.99 -13.53 6.14
CA ARG A 23 5.42 -14.60 7.05
C ARG A 23 4.68 -14.59 8.38
N GLU A 24 4.37 -13.41 8.87
CA GLU A 24 3.68 -13.25 10.17
C GLU A 24 2.17 -13.53 10.07
N HIS A 25 1.55 -13.20 8.93
CA HIS A 25 0.08 -13.15 8.85
C HIS A 25 -0.53 -14.19 7.91
N THR A 26 0.28 -14.98 7.19
CA THR A 26 -0.21 -15.93 6.18
C THR A 26 0.52 -17.27 6.26
N GLU A 27 -0.04 -18.32 5.64
CA GLU A 27 0.72 -19.52 5.30
C GLU A 27 1.54 -19.22 4.04
N LEU A 28 2.76 -18.71 4.24
CA LEU A 28 3.62 -18.27 3.15
C LEU A 28 4.44 -19.41 2.56
N ILE A 29 4.35 -19.55 1.25
CA ILE A 29 5.23 -20.41 0.43
C ILE A 29 6.06 -19.47 -0.44
N VAL A 30 7.38 -19.73 -0.50
CA VAL A 30 8.29 -18.91 -1.31
C VAL A 30 8.89 -19.74 -2.42
N ALA A 31 8.85 -19.20 -3.64
CA ALA A 31 9.50 -19.76 -4.82
C ALA A 31 10.39 -18.69 -5.47
N ALA A 32 11.66 -18.99 -5.66
CA ALA A 32 12.60 -18.00 -6.22
C ALA A 32 12.30 -17.69 -7.70
N THR A 33 11.78 -18.66 -8.44
CA THR A 33 11.50 -18.56 -9.87
C THR A 33 10.10 -19.08 -10.23
N GLY A 34 9.65 -18.80 -11.45
CA GLY A 34 8.42 -19.38 -11.97
C GLY A 34 8.47 -20.92 -12.07
N ASP A 35 9.65 -21.49 -12.35
CA ASP A 35 9.85 -22.96 -12.39
C ASP A 35 9.70 -23.59 -11.01
N ASP A 36 10.30 -22.99 -9.99
CA ASP A 36 10.15 -23.43 -8.60
C ASP A 36 8.67 -23.37 -8.17
N ALA A 37 7.97 -22.29 -8.53
CA ALA A 37 6.56 -22.12 -8.25
C ALA A 37 5.71 -23.22 -8.92
N ARG A 38 5.98 -23.54 -10.19
CA ARG A 38 5.30 -24.64 -10.90
C ARG A 38 5.55 -26.00 -10.22
N GLY A 39 6.79 -26.24 -9.83
CA GLY A 39 7.15 -27.45 -9.10
C GLY A 39 6.43 -27.57 -7.77
N GLU A 40 6.28 -26.47 -7.04
CA GLU A 40 5.57 -26.44 -5.77
C GLU A 40 4.07 -26.71 -5.94
N LEU A 41 3.43 -26.05 -6.90
CA LEU A 41 2.01 -26.26 -7.21
C LEU A 41 1.74 -27.70 -7.68
N ALA A 42 2.63 -28.27 -8.51
CA ALA A 42 2.50 -29.65 -8.97
C ALA A 42 2.64 -30.67 -7.84
N ARG A 43 3.60 -30.46 -6.92
CA ARG A 43 3.77 -31.32 -5.73
C ARG A 43 2.53 -31.32 -4.84
N ARG A 44 1.93 -30.17 -4.60
CA ARG A 44 0.75 -30.03 -3.75
C ARG A 44 -0.52 -30.64 -4.34
N ARG A 45 -0.60 -30.79 -5.65
CA ARG A 45 -1.69 -31.51 -6.34
C ARG A 45 -1.56 -33.03 -6.25
N GLY A 46 -0.35 -33.54 -6.04
CA GLY A 46 -0.07 -34.98 -6.03
C GLY A 46 -0.03 -35.62 -4.63
N VAL A 47 -0.18 -34.85 -3.56
CA VAL A 47 -0.12 -35.33 -2.19
C VAL A 47 -1.52 -35.38 -1.60
N ASP A 48 -2.00 -36.63 -1.31
CA ASP A 48 -3.26 -37.01 -0.68
C ASP A 48 -4.54 -37.07 -1.57
N ASP A 49 -5.43 -38.02 -1.19
CA ASP A 49 -6.82 -38.14 -1.68
C ASP A 49 -7.73 -36.94 -1.28
N GLY A 50 -7.16 -35.84 -0.79
CA GLY A 50 -7.84 -34.60 -0.41
C GLY A 50 -7.88 -33.55 -1.52
N PRO A 51 -8.71 -32.50 -1.39
CA PRO A 51 -8.72 -31.41 -2.35
C PRO A 51 -7.33 -30.73 -2.39
N PRO A 52 -6.84 -30.36 -3.59
CA PRO A 52 -5.52 -29.75 -3.75
C PRO A 52 -5.42 -28.48 -2.89
N LEU A 53 -4.34 -28.37 -2.11
CA LEU A 53 -4.04 -27.20 -1.28
C LEU A 53 -3.51 -26.07 -2.18
N GLU A 54 -4.41 -25.47 -2.99
CA GLU A 54 -4.06 -24.34 -3.85
C GLU A 54 -3.86 -23.06 -3.01
N PRO A 55 -2.96 -22.16 -3.43
CA PRO A 55 -2.84 -20.84 -2.80
C PRO A 55 -4.09 -20.01 -3.06
N ASP A 56 -4.47 -19.19 -2.09
CA ASP A 56 -5.54 -18.21 -2.25
C ASP A 56 -5.05 -17.01 -3.08
N VAL A 57 -3.75 -16.67 -2.91
CA VAL A 57 -3.09 -15.56 -3.61
C VAL A 57 -1.72 -15.97 -4.10
N MET A 58 -1.38 -15.58 -5.31
CA MET A 58 -0.03 -15.63 -5.87
C MET A 58 0.52 -14.21 -6.00
N VAL A 59 1.58 -13.89 -5.26
CA VAL A 59 2.27 -12.61 -5.29
C VAL A 59 3.54 -12.75 -6.13
N VAL A 60 3.62 -12.05 -7.26
CA VAL A 60 4.80 -12.04 -8.13
C VAL A 60 5.61 -10.78 -7.86
N ALA A 61 6.75 -10.93 -7.18
CA ALA A 61 7.64 -9.83 -6.82
C ALA A 61 8.58 -9.49 -7.99
N GLN A 62 8.21 -8.46 -8.75
CA GLN A 62 8.94 -7.99 -9.93
C GLN A 62 9.70 -6.70 -9.62
N SER A 63 11.02 -6.76 -9.50
CA SER A 63 11.85 -5.58 -9.24
C SER A 63 12.06 -4.69 -10.48
N ARG A 64 11.98 -5.27 -11.68
CA ARG A 64 12.16 -4.57 -12.95
C ARG A 64 11.26 -5.16 -14.05
N PRO A 65 10.83 -4.35 -15.04
CA PRO A 65 10.01 -4.81 -16.16
C PRO A 65 10.62 -6.00 -16.88
N GLY A 66 9.79 -6.98 -17.27
CA GLY A 66 10.21 -8.14 -18.05
C GLY A 66 10.98 -9.22 -17.27
N GLN A 67 11.02 -9.15 -15.95
CA GLN A 67 11.66 -10.18 -15.10
C GLN A 67 10.92 -11.52 -15.19
N PHE A 68 9.61 -11.50 -15.36
CA PHE A 68 8.78 -12.68 -15.57
C PHE A 68 8.02 -12.53 -16.89
N ALA A 69 8.00 -13.58 -17.70
CA ALA A 69 7.25 -13.59 -18.95
C ALA A 69 5.74 -13.75 -18.69
N ALA A 70 4.90 -13.09 -19.49
CA ALA A 70 3.44 -13.22 -19.37
C ALA A 70 2.99 -14.68 -19.51
N GLN A 71 3.65 -15.46 -20.37
CA GLN A 71 3.35 -16.88 -20.57
C GLN A 71 3.59 -17.71 -19.31
N ASP A 72 4.63 -17.40 -18.52
CA ASP A 72 4.92 -18.12 -17.26
C ASP A 72 3.79 -17.88 -16.24
N LEU A 73 3.29 -16.66 -16.17
CA LEU A 73 2.17 -16.30 -15.28
C LEU A 73 0.87 -16.96 -15.71
N GLU A 74 0.61 -17.08 -17.03
CA GLU A 74 -0.55 -17.84 -17.55
C GLU A 74 -0.47 -19.32 -17.18
N GLN A 75 0.73 -19.92 -17.26
CA GLN A 75 0.94 -21.31 -16.85
C GLN A 75 0.72 -21.50 -15.34
N LEU A 76 1.27 -20.60 -14.52
CA LEU A 76 1.06 -20.62 -13.07
C LEU A 76 -0.43 -20.48 -12.71
N HIS A 77 -1.12 -19.53 -13.34
CA HIS A 77 -2.56 -19.37 -13.13
C HIS A 77 -3.36 -20.59 -13.59
N GLY A 78 -2.95 -21.25 -14.68
CA GLY A 78 -3.57 -22.51 -15.11
C GLY A 78 -3.41 -23.65 -14.09
N LEU A 79 -2.37 -23.60 -13.25
CA LEU A 79 -2.17 -24.55 -12.15
C LEU A 79 -2.96 -24.19 -10.88
N ALA A 80 -3.30 -22.91 -10.66
CA ALA A 80 -4.10 -22.47 -9.52
C ALA A 80 -5.10 -21.38 -9.99
N PRO A 81 -6.16 -21.78 -10.73
CA PRO A 81 -7.03 -20.83 -11.42
C PRO A 81 -7.90 -19.99 -10.50
N LEU A 82 -8.08 -20.41 -9.26
CA LEU A 82 -8.82 -19.66 -8.24
C LEU A 82 -7.94 -18.69 -7.46
N ALA A 83 -6.62 -18.80 -7.57
CA ALA A 83 -5.70 -17.92 -6.88
C ALA A 83 -5.71 -16.51 -7.48
N ARG A 84 -5.80 -15.49 -6.64
CA ARG A 84 -5.65 -14.09 -7.06
C ARG A 84 -4.20 -13.82 -7.46
N LEU A 85 -3.99 -13.31 -8.66
CA LEU A 85 -2.67 -12.85 -9.10
C LEU A 85 -2.44 -11.39 -8.70
N VAL A 86 -1.35 -11.15 -7.98
CA VAL A 86 -0.89 -9.83 -7.54
C VAL A 86 0.54 -9.62 -7.99
N ALA A 87 0.81 -8.53 -8.69
CA ALA A 87 2.16 -8.08 -9.01
C ALA A 87 2.63 -7.12 -7.92
N LEU A 88 3.59 -7.52 -7.11
CA LEU A 88 4.31 -6.64 -6.19
C LEU A 88 5.49 -6.04 -6.95
N LEU A 89 5.39 -4.75 -7.26
CA LEU A 89 6.26 -4.07 -8.20
C LEU A 89 7.29 -3.21 -7.48
N GLY A 90 8.53 -3.34 -7.89
CA GLY A 90 9.61 -2.45 -7.49
C GLY A 90 9.57 -1.11 -8.21
N SER A 91 10.35 -0.16 -7.73
CA SER A 91 10.41 1.22 -8.23
C SER A 91 10.73 1.32 -9.73
N TRP A 92 11.46 0.36 -10.30
CA TRP A 92 11.77 0.36 -11.74
C TRP A 92 10.56 0.04 -12.62
N CYS A 93 9.47 -0.47 -12.06
CA CYS A 93 8.26 -0.81 -12.80
C CYS A 93 7.25 0.35 -12.93
N GLU A 94 7.51 1.53 -12.36
CA GLU A 94 6.58 2.67 -12.34
C GLU A 94 6.19 3.17 -13.75
N GLY A 95 7.13 3.12 -14.68
CA GLY A 95 6.90 3.52 -16.09
C GLY A 95 6.26 2.46 -16.98
N GLU A 96 6.09 1.23 -16.51
CA GLU A 96 5.73 0.08 -17.34
C GLU A 96 4.36 0.22 -18.03
N THR A 97 3.40 0.87 -17.39
CA THR A 97 2.08 1.11 -17.99
C THR A 97 2.10 2.04 -19.20
N ARG A 98 3.15 2.86 -19.35
CA ARG A 98 3.29 3.79 -20.50
C ARG A 98 4.09 3.18 -21.66
N THR A 99 5.12 2.39 -21.35
CA THR A 99 6.11 1.97 -22.34
C THR A 99 6.31 0.46 -22.41
N GLY A 100 5.72 -0.30 -21.49
CA GLY A 100 5.84 -1.73 -21.37
C GLY A 100 4.54 -2.47 -21.73
N HIS A 101 4.54 -3.75 -21.38
CA HIS A 101 3.41 -4.66 -21.56
C HIS A 101 3.04 -5.25 -20.20
N PRO A 102 2.27 -4.51 -19.37
CA PRO A 102 1.82 -5.03 -18.07
C PRO A 102 0.96 -6.27 -18.26
N TRP A 103 1.05 -7.21 -17.34
CA TRP A 103 0.31 -8.46 -17.40
C TRP A 103 -1.19 -8.22 -17.30
N PRO A 104 -2.01 -8.74 -18.23
CA PRO A 104 -3.44 -8.53 -18.20
C PRO A 104 -4.11 -9.27 -17.04
N GLY A 105 -5.09 -8.65 -16.40
CA GLY A 105 -5.87 -9.24 -15.31
C GLY A 105 -5.07 -9.54 -14.04
N VAL A 106 -3.92 -8.89 -13.85
CA VAL A 106 -3.11 -8.98 -12.64
C VAL A 106 -3.25 -7.69 -11.85
N MET A 107 -3.57 -7.81 -10.56
CA MET A 107 -3.61 -6.66 -9.67
C MET A 107 -2.19 -6.11 -9.50
N ARG A 108 -2.00 -4.83 -9.84
CA ARG A 108 -0.69 -4.16 -9.75
C ARG A 108 -0.59 -3.38 -8.45
N LEU A 109 0.49 -3.60 -7.74
CA LEU A 109 0.73 -3.00 -6.43
C LEU A 109 2.21 -2.63 -6.32
N PHE A 110 2.52 -1.37 -6.12
CA PHE A 110 3.91 -0.98 -5.84
C PHE A 110 4.29 -1.34 -4.41
N TRP A 111 5.57 -1.62 -4.19
CA TRP A 111 6.10 -2.06 -2.91
C TRP A 111 5.70 -1.17 -1.71
N HIS A 112 5.63 0.16 -1.91
CA HIS A 112 5.23 1.13 -0.89
C HIS A 112 3.71 1.18 -0.63
N GLU A 113 2.90 0.59 -1.52
CA GLU A 113 1.45 0.48 -1.39
C GLU A 113 1.02 -0.78 -0.64
N TRP A 114 1.98 -1.68 -0.34
CA TRP A 114 1.68 -2.98 0.28
C TRP A 114 0.86 -2.85 1.55
N GLN A 115 1.35 -2.07 2.52
CA GLN A 115 0.71 -1.91 3.82
C GLN A 115 -0.67 -1.25 3.75
N PRO A 116 -0.82 -0.06 3.16
CA PRO A 116 -2.09 0.64 3.20
C PRO A 116 -3.17 0.00 2.31
N ARG A 117 -2.78 -0.74 1.28
CA ARG A 117 -3.72 -1.29 0.29
C ARG A 117 -3.94 -2.79 0.45
N PHE A 118 -2.92 -3.61 0.28
CA PHE A 118 -3.11 -5.05 0.14
C PHE A 118 -3.02 -5.82 1.45
N ALA A 119 -2.11 -5.46 2.36
CA ALA A 119 -2.02 -6.11 3.67
C ALA A 119 -3.35 -6.02 4.43
N ARG A 120 -3.96 -4.84 4.41
CA ARG A 120 -5.30 -4.60 4.97
C ARG A 120 -6.36 -5.51 4.34
N GLU A 121 -6.36 -5.61 3.00
CA GLU A 121 -7.34 -6.40 2.26
C GLU A 121 -7.17 -7.91 2.51
N LEU A 122 -5.92 -8.38 2.59
CA LEU A 122 -5.63 -9.79 2.77
C LEU A 122 -6.09 -10.34 4.13
N LEU A 123 -6.14 -9.48 5.15
CA LEU A 123 -6.66 -9.85 6.47
C LEU A 123 -8.20 -9.87 6.54
N ARG A 124 -8.88 -9.31 5.55
CA ARG A 124 -10.33 -9.34 5.49
C ARG A 124 -10.79 -10.75 5.13
N ASN A 125 -11.71 -11.27 5.93
CA ASN A 125 -12.30 -12.59 5.75
C ASN A 125 -13.78 -12.48 5.38
N ASP A 126 -14.16 -11.42 4.67
CA ASP A 126 -15.51 -11.16 4.20
C ASP A 126 -15.60 -11.20 2.68
N VAL A 127 -16.81 -11.31 2.15
CA VAL A 127 -17.09 -11.35 0.70
C VAL A 127 -16.74 -10.04 -0.02
N ALA A 128 -16.46 -8.98 0.71
CA ALA A 128 -16.04 -7.69 0.15
C ALA A 128 -14.51 -7.60 -0.04
N ALA A 129 -13.75 -8.61 0.39
CA ALA A 129 -12.31 -8.66 0.16
C ALA A 129 -12.00 -8.84 -1.34
N THR A 130 -11.16 -7.97 -1.88
CA THR A 130 -10.87 -7.95 -3.33
C THR A 130 -10.05 -9.13 -3.81
N TRP A 131 -9.34 -9.81 -2.92
CA TRP A 131 -8.56 -11.00 -3.28
C TRP A 131 -9.44 -12.22 -3.62
N HIS A 132 -10.74 -12.20 -3.30
CA HIS A 132 -11.72 -13.19 -3.75
C HIS A 132 -12.24 -12.95 -5.17
N LEU A 133 -11.95 -11.78 -5.76
CA LEU A 133 -12.47 -11.44 -7.08
C LEU A 133 -11.76 -12.22 -8.18
N PRO A 134 -12.49 -12.67 -9.22
CA PRO A 134 -11.88 -13.36 -10.35
C PRO A 134 -10.93 -12.44 -11.12
N ARG A 135 -9.96 -13.03 -11.81
CA ARG A 135 -8.97 -12.32 -12.62
C ARG A 135 -9.58 -11.46 -13.74
N THR A 136 -10.79 -11.77 -14.17
CA THR A 136 -11.51 -11.04 -15.23
C THR A 136 -12.11 -9.71 -14.77
N VAL A 137 -12.06 -9.42 -13.48
CA VAL A 137 -12.56 -8.16 -12.91
C VAL A 137 -11.69 -7.00 -13.39
N THR A 138 -12.33 -5.96 -13.91
CA THR A 138 -11.68 -4.72 -14.31
C THR A 138 -11.30 -3.88 -13.08
N ASP A 139 -10.33 -2.96 -13.25
CA ASP A 139 -9.93 -2.03 -12.19
C ASP A 139 -11.12 -1.22 -11.66
N VAL A 140 -12.07 -0.85 -12.56
CA VAL A 140 -13.28 -0.11 -12.17
C VAL A 140 -14.20 -0.96 -11.31
N GLU A 141 -14.43 -2.21 -11.68
CA GLU A 141 -15.25 -3.14 -10.88
C GLU A 141 -14.59 -3.43 -9.54
N GLN A 142 -13.27 -3.57 -9.50
CA GLN A 142 -12.52 -3.73 -8.26
C GLN A 142 -12.67 -2.51 -7.34
N LEU A 143 -12.54 -1.30 -7.87
CA LEU A 143 -12.76 -0.07 -7.12
C LEU A 143 -14.20 0.06 -6.61
N LEU A 144 -15.18 -0.33 -7.43
CA LEU A 144 -16.59 -0.34 -7.02
C LEU A 144 -16.86 -1.38 -5.93
N HIS A 145 -16.19 -2.53 -5.98
CA HIS A 145 -16.30 -3.58 -4.97
C HIS A 145 -15.69 -3.16 -3.63
N GLN A 146 -14.61 -2.39 -3.67
CA GLN A 146 -13.94 -1.84 -2.47
C GLN A 146 -14.73 -0.72 -1.80
N ARG A 147 -15.70 -0.11 -2.50
CA ARG A 147 -16.52 0.96 -1.90
C ARG A 147 -17.18 0.42 -0.63
N PRO A 148 -17.06 1.13 0.51
CA PRO A 148 -17.79 0.77 1.72
C PRO A 148 -19.27 0.67 1.37
N GLN A 149 -19.88 -0.47 1.62
CA GLN A 149 -21.34 -0.64 1.46
C GLN A 149 -22.12 0.16 2.53
N SER A 150 -21.42 0.66 3.51
CA SER A 150 -21.94 1.62 4.48
C SER A 150 -21.55 3.04 4.07
N PRO A 151 -22.44 4.03 4.20
CA PRO A 151 -22.03 5.41 4.06
C PRO A 151 -20.82 5.67 4.95
N PRO A 152 -19.89 6.55 4.54
CA PRO A 152 -18.73 6.90 5.34
C PRO A 152 -19.26 7.14 6.74
N HIS A 153 -18.66 6.48 7.72
CA HIS A 153 -19.16 6.52 9.10
C HIS A 153 -19.61 7.93 9.39
N GLN A 154 -20.92 8.12 9.59
CA GLN A 154 -21.40 9.30 10.28
C GLN A 154 -20.78 9.19 11.68
N LEU A 155 -19.51 9.57 11.76
CA LEU A 155 -18.86 9.81 13.01
C LEU A 155 -19.66 10.94 13.64
N CYS A 156 -20.56 10.58 14.55
CA CYS A 156 -21.15 11.51 15.49
C CYS A 156 -20.00 12.04 16.36
N GLY A 157 -19.31 13.06 15.85
CA GLY A 157 -18.14 13.67 16.46
C GLY A 157 -17.01 13.81 15.43
N HIS A 158 -16.28 14.90 15.46
CA HIS A 158 -15.08 15.04 14.62
C HIS A 158 -14.04 14.01 15.04
N ALA A 159 -13.52 13.25 14.10
CA ALA A 159 -12.43 12.28 14.33
C ALA A 159 -11.11 12.97 14.80
N GLY A 160 -11.09 14.29 14.83
CA GLY A 160 -9.96 15.11 15.21
C GLY A 160 -9.60 16.16 14.15
N LEU A 161 -8.45 16.79 14.30
CA LEU A 161 -7.94 17.81 13.39
C LEU A 161 -6.69 17.30 12.67
N ILE A 162 -6.66 17.42 11.35
CA ILE A 162 -5.48 17.14 10.52
C ILE A 162 -4.81 18.46 10.12
N ALA A 163 -3.53 18.61 10.44
CA ALA A 163 -2.69 19.70 9.96
C ALA A 163 -2.05 19.31 8.62
N ILE A 164 -2.29 20.09 7.56
CA ILE A 164 -1.76 19.79 6.21
C ILE A 164 -0.77 20.84 5.77
N HIS A 165 0.46 20.42 5.55
CA HIS A 165 1.48 21.21 4.86
C HIS A 165 1.57 20.77 3.39
N THR A 166 1.36 21.71 2.49
CA THR A 166 1.56 21.56 1.06
C THR A 166 1.88 22.90 0.43
N TYR A 167 2.60 22.88 -0.69
CA TYR A 167 3.05 24.08 -1.37
C TYR A 167 1.98 24.72 -2.25
N ASP A 168 0.99 23.95 -2.71
CA ASP A 168 -0.04 24.48 -3.59
C ASP A 168 -1.46 24.30 -3.03
N VAL A 169 -2.36 25.16 -3.51
CA VAL A 169 -3.75 25.21 -3.03
C VAL A 169 -4.56 24.04 -3.53
N ILE A 170 -4.30 23.55 -4.75
CA ILE A 170 -5.07 22.45 -5.36
C ILE A 170 -4.79 21.15 -4.60
N SER A 171 -3.51 20.87 -4.32
CA SER A 171 -3.14 19.72 -3.47
C SER A 171 -3.76 19.82 -2.09
N PHE A 172 -3.77 21.05 -1.50
CA PHE A 172 -4.44 21.26 -0.22
C PHE A 172 -5.93 20.92 -0.30
N ASP A 173 -6.65 21.44 -1.29
CA ASP A 173 -8.09 21.21 -1.42
C ASP A 173 -8.41 19.72 -1.58
N CYS A 174 -7.64 18.99 -2.42
CA CYS A 174 -7.79 17.55 -2.58
C CYS A 174 -7.56 16.77 -1.26
N LEU A 175 -6.50 17.09 -0.53
CA LEU A 175 -6.18 16.44 0.75
C LEU A 175 -7.19 16.84 1.84
N ALA A 176 -7.67 18.07 1.83
CA ALA A 176 -8.68 18.54 2.75
C ALA A 176 -10.03 17.84 2.53
N ASP A 177 -10.43 17.63 1.28
CA ASP A 177 -11.63 16.87 0.96
C ASP A 177 -11.52 15.40 1.37
N ALA A 178 -10.35 14.79 1.13
CA ALA A 178 -10.07 13.45 1.65
C ALA A 178 -10.20 13.38 3.18
N GLY A 179 -9.58 14.33 3.90
CA GLY A 179 -9.70 14.42 5.37
C GLY A 179 -11.13 14.59 5.84
N ARG A 180 -11.93 15.44 5.19
CA ARG A 180 -13.36 15.65 5.50
C ARG A 180 -14.20 14.40 5.26
N ILE A 181 -13.92 13.63 4.19
CA ILE A 181 -14.55 12.34 3.92
C ILE A 181 -14.30 11.38 5.09
N GLY A 182 -13.09 11.39 5.67
CA GLY A 182 -12.75 10.63 6.89
C GLY A 182 -13.31 11.22 8.19
N GLY A 183 -14.11 12.31 8.13
CA GLY A 183 -14.70 12.93 9.32
C GLY A 183 -13.77 13.85 10.11
N TYR A 184 -12.62 14.22 9.56
CA TYR A 184 -11.65 15.11 10.20
C TYR A 184 -11.93 16.59 9.89
N ALA A 185 -11.69 17.45 10.87
CA ALA A 185 -11.43 18.86 10.59
C ALA A 185 -10.04 19.01 9.97
N VAL A 186 -9.82 20.05 9.16
CA VAL A 186 -8.57 20.25 8.43
C VAL A 186 -8.07 21.66 8.60
N ALA A 187 -6.77 21.82 8.88
CA ALA A 187 -6.09 23.10 8.94
C ALA A 187 -4.88 23.13 7.99
N ARG A 188 -4.78 24.19 7.18
CA ARG A 188 -3.60 24.41 6.33
C ARG A 188 -2.45 25.00 7.13
N VAL A 189 -1.27 24.46 6.94
CA VAL A 189 -0.02 25.01 7.43
C VAL A 189 0.79 25.54 6.24
N PRO A 190 0.89 26.86 6.06
CA PRO A 190 1.60 27.44 4.93
C PRO A 190 3.11 27.14 4.98
N PRO A 191 3.79 27.13 3.81
CA PRO A 191 5.22 26.83 3.73
C PRO A 191 6.11 27.80 4.51
N ASP A 192 5.68 29.04 4.65
CA ASP A 192 6.37 30.14 5.34
C ASP A 192 6.03 30.25 6.83
N ALA A 193 5.06 29.45 7.31
CA ALA A 193 4.57 29.51 8.68
C ALA A 193 4.42 28.09 9.29
N LEU A 194 5.54 27.41 9.43
CA LEU A 194 5.60 26.08 10.09
C LEU A 194 5.44 26.26 11.60
N HIS A 195 4.23 26.45 12.07
CA HIS A 195 3.92 26.58 13.48
C HIS A 195 2.96 25.48 13.93
N ALA A 196 2.99 25.18 15.20
CA ALA A 196 2.17 24.14 15.79
C ALA A 196 0.67 24.48 15.63
N VAL A 197 -0.08 23.56 15.07
CA VAL A 197 -1.54 23.57 15.07
C VAL A 197 -2.02 22.89 16.34
N ARG A 198 -2.57 23.66 17.29
CA ARG A 198 -3.04 23.11 18.56
C ARG A 198 -4.22 22.17 18.34
N GLY A 199 -4.17 21.03 19.01
CA GLY A 199 -5.25 20.03 18.95
C GLY A 199 -5.26 19.18 17.67
N ALA A 200 -4.20 19.22 16.86
CA ALA A 200 -4.05 18.28 15.75
C ALA A 200 -3.87 16.86 16.27
N SER A 201 -4.62 15.90 15.68
CA SER A 201 -4.52 14.47 15.97
C SER A 201 -3.51 13.78 15.05
N ALA A 202 -3.36 14.31 13.82
CA ALA A 202 -2.37 13.88 12.84
C ALA A 202 -1.95 15.06 11.96
N ALA A 203 -0.85 14.88 11.23
CA ALA A 203 -0.41 15.86 10.24
C ALA A 203 -0.02 15.17 8.93
N ILE A 204 -0.18 15.90 7.83
CA ILE A 204 0.23 15.48 6.48
C ILE A 204 1.29 16.46 5.98
N PHE A 205 2.40 15.93 5.51
CA PHE A 205 3.41 16.67 4.77
C PHE A 205 3.41 16.23 3.32
N ASP A 206 2.93 17.07 2.43
CA ASP A 206 2.85 16.80 1.00
C ASP A 206 4.09 17.34 0.27
N SER A 207 5.01 16.44 -0.08
CA SER A 207 6.25 16.76 -0.79
C SER A 207 6.01 16.88 -2.31
N ARG A 208 6.70 17.84 -2.93
CA ARG A 208 6.76 17.96 -4.41
C ARG A 208 7.89 17.13 -5.00
N MET A 209 9.02 17.09 -4.31
CA MET A 209 10.23 16.40 -4.74
C MET A 209 10.96 15.81 -3.52
N SER A 210 11.64 14.70 -3.71
CA SER A 210 12.49 14.09 -2.67
C SER A 210 13.86 14.79 -2.56
N SER A 211 13.85 16.12 -2.29
CA SER A 211 15.08 16.91 -2.16
C SER A 211 15.51 17.09 -0.70
N ASP A 212 16.80 17.38 -0.49
CA ASP A 212 17.34 17.65 0.85
C ASP A 212 16.61 18.80 1.54
N ALA A 213 16.28 19.86 0.80
CA ALA A 213 15.56 21.02 1.33
C ALA A 213 14.14 20.66 1.81
N GLU A 214 13.45 19.74 1.11
CA GLU A 214 12.13 19.29 1.51
C GLU A 214 12.19 18.37 2.73
N PHE A 215 13.17 17.50 2.84
CA PHE A 215 13.37 16.68 4.05
C PHE A 215 13.73 17.51 5.27
N GLU A 216 14.53 18.58 5.11
CA GLU A 216 14.77 19.55 6.17
C GLU A 216 13.51 20.32 6.58
N THR A 217 12.63 20.64 5.61
CA THR A 217 11.32 21.25 5.90
C THR A 217 10.40 20.29 6.62
N LEU A 218 10.35 19.02 6.19
CA LEU A 218 9.60 17.95 6.86
C LEU A 218 10.08 17.81 8.31
N LYS A 219 11.40 17.82 8.56
CA LYS A 219 11.96 17.71 9.89
C LYS A 219 11.49 18.86 10.81
N LYS A 220 11.60 20.10 10.34
CA LYS A 220 11.10 21.28 11.08
C LYS A 220 9.61 21.20 11.34
N PHE A 221 8.82 20.75 10.35
CA PHE A 221 7.39 20.57 10.48
C PHE A 221 7.06 19.51 11.54
N ALA A 222 7.69 18.35 11.47
CA ALA A 222 7.51 17.28 12.46
C ALA A 222 7.92 17.71 13.86
N GLU A 223 9.05 18.43 14.02
CA GLU A 223 9.50 18.96 15.30
C GLU A 223 8.51 19.99 15.89
N SER A 224 7.92 20.84 15.04
CA SER A 224 6.98 21.88 15.48
C SER A 224 5.64 21.32 15.97
N LEU A 225 5.29 20.09 15.55
CA LEU A 225 4.01 19.44 15.86
C LEU A 225 4.11 18.37 16.96
N ARG A 226 5.28 18.06 17.47
CA ARG A 226 5.42 17.01 18.50
C ARG A 226 4.40 17.15 19.62
N PRO A 227 3.72 16.08 20.08
CA PRO A 227 3.87 14.67 19.71
C PRO A 227 2.98 14.19 18.55
N VAL A 228 2.40 15.10 17.76
CA VAL A 228 1.47 14.76 16.66
C VAL A 228 2.19 13.93 15.58
N PRO A 229 1.64 12.77 15.17
CA PRO A 229 2.23 11.95 14.12
C PRO A 229 2.13 12.62 12.75
N VAL A 230 3.20 12.55 11.95
CA VAL A 230 3.27 13.12 10.61
C VAL A 230 3.33 12.01 9.57
N VAL A 231 2.38 12.02 8.64
CA VAL A 231 2.39 11.18 7.43
C VAL A 231 3.01 11.98 6.29
N ALA A 232 4.09 11.48 5.70
CA ALA A 232 4.71 12.11 4.53
C ALA A 232 4.13 11.51 3.23
N ILE A 233 3.73 12.38 2.30
CA ILE A 233 3.29 12.00 0.96
C ILE A 233 4.40 12.34 -0.03
N LEU A 234 4.96 11.34 -0.69
CA LEU A 234 6.09 11.49 -1.62
C LEU A 234 5.67 11.13 -3.04
N SER A 235 6.28 11.77 -4.04
CA SER A 235 6.05 11.44 -5.45
C SER A 235 6.97 10.32 -5.89
N PHE A 236 6.42 9.15 -6.25
CA PHE A 236 7.17 7.99 -6.72
C PHE A 236 8.39 7.66 -5.83
N PRO A 237 8.16 7.37 -4.52
CA PRO A 237 9.24 7.26 -3.56
C PRO A 237 10.18 6.09 -3.86
N ARG A 238 11.48 6.32 -3.68
CA ARG A 238 12.49 5.28 -3.59
C ARG A 238 12.67 4.84 -2.14
N LEU A 239 13.29 3.69 -1.94
CA LEU A 239 13.54 3.18 -0.59
C LEU A 239 14.32 4.19 0.27
N ASP A 240 15.33 4.85 -0.33
CA ASP A 240 16.11 5.90 0.34
C ASP A 240 15.24 7.11 0.71
N ASP A 241 14.31 7.51 -0.17
CA ASP A 241 13.40 8.62 0.12
C ASP A 241 12.49 8.30 1.30
N CYS A 242 11.96 7.08 1.37
CA CYS A 242 11.19 6.63 2.52
C CYS A 242 12.02 6.64 3.81
N SER A 243 13.25 6.12 3.75
CA SER A 243 14.18 6.11 4.90
C SER A 243 14.51 7.52 5.38
N ARG A 244 14.72 8.46 4.46
CA ARG A 244 15.00 9.87 4.76
C ARG A 244 13.78 10.57 5.35
N ALA A 245 12.56 10.31 4.83
CA ALA A 245 11.34 10.87 5.39
C ALA A 245 11.10 10.40 6.83
N LEU A 246 11.30 9.10 7.10
CA LEU A 246 11.20 8.54 8.45
C LEU A 246 12.27 9.14 9.38
N ALA A 247 13.51 9.27 8.92
CA ALA A 247 14.59 9.93 9.69
C ALA A 247 14.31 11.43 9.95
N ALA A 248 13.57 12.09 9.06
CA ALA A 248 13.12 13.46 9.22
C ALA A 248 11.93 13.61 10.19
N GLY A 249 11.40 12.52 10.74
CA GLY A 249 10.35 12.53 11.76
C GLY A 249 8.95 12.20 11.25
N ALA A 250 8.80 11.79 9.99
CA ALA A 250 7.56 11.14 9.56
C ALA A 250 7.41 9.78 10.28
N VAL A 251 6.20 9.39 10.64
CA VAL A 251 5.89 8.08 11.21
C VAL A 251 5.41 7.09 10.16
N ALA A 252 4.98 7.60 9.00
CA ALA A 252 4.58 6.80 7.85
C ALA A 252 4.81 7.57 6.54
N VAL A 253 4.93 6.82 5.44
CA VAL A 253 5.10 7.36 4.09
C VAL A 253 4.04 6.78 3.17
N ILE A 254 3.44 7.62 2.33
CA ILE A 254 2.54 7.24 1.24
C ILE A 254 3.12 7.74 -0.08
N GLY A 255 3.12 6.90 -1.11
CA GLY A 255 3.55 7.27 -2.46
C GLY A 255 2.40 7.83 -3.31
N LYS A 256 2.66 8.85 -4.13
CA LYS A 256 1.74 9.28 -5.20
C LYS A 256 1.97 8.43 -6.46
N PRO A 257 0.88 8.05 -7.15
CA PRO A 257 -0.53 8.25 -6.82
C PRO A 257 -1.00 7.31 -5.70
N PHE A 258 -1.99 7.70 -4.92
CA PHE A 258 -2.60 6.90 -3.86
C PHE A 258 -4.13 6.95 -3.94
N LEU A 259 -4.80 5.98 -3.32
CA LEU A 259 -6.23 6.02 -3.10
C LEU A 259 -6.54 6.81 -1.82
N VAL A 260 -7.67 7.53 -1.81
CA VAL A 260 -8.13 8.27 -0.62
C VAL A 260 -8.27 7.33 0.59
N ASP A 261 -8.77 6.12 0.36
CA ASP A 261 -8.94 5.10 1.41
C ASP A 261 -7.59 4.65 2.01
N ASP A 262 -6.52 4.60 1.21
CA ASP A 262 -5.18 4.26 1.69
C ASP A 262 -4.64 5.36 2.61
N LEU A 263 -4.85 6.63 2.23
CA LEU A 263 -4.47 7.78 3.04
C LEU A 263 -5.24 7.81 4.36
N LEU A 264 -6.56 7.64 4.32
CA LEU A 264 -7.40 7.65 5.52
C LEU A 264 -7.03 6.50 6.46
N TRP A 265 -6.85 5.31 5.94
CA TRP A 265 -6.40 4.16 6.73
C TRP A 265 -5.04 4.42 7.41
N GLN A 266 -4.11 5.03 6.69
CA GLN A 266 -2.79 5.34 7.24
C GLN A 266 -2.89 6.37 8.37
N ILE A 267 -3.73 7.41 8.19
CA ILE A 267 -3.98 8.42 9.22
C ILE A 267 -4.59 7.77 10.48
N GLU A 268 -5.63 6.97 10.31
CA GLU A 268 -6.28 6.26 11.42
C GLU A 268 -5.31 5.34 12.16
N THR A 269 -4.45 4.64 11.41
CA THR A 269 -3.45 3.74 11.97
C THR A 269 -2.45 4.50 12.84
N VAL A 270 -1.88 5.61 12.36
CA VAL A 270 -0.89 6.37 13.13
C VAL A 270 -1.52 7.07 14.34
N VAL A 271 -2.76 7.55 14.23
CA VAL A 271 -3.50 8.15 15.36
C VAL A 271 -3.74 7.11 16.45
N ARG A 272 -4.19 5.91 16.07
CA ARG A 272 -4.44 4.81 17.02
C ARG A 272 -3.15 4.37 17.71
N THR A 273 -2.06 4.18 16.97
CA THR A 273 -0.76 3.76 17.53
C THR A 273 -0.25 4.76 18.56
N VAL A 274 -0.40 6.07 18.32
CA VAL A 274 -0.01 7.09 19.28
C VAL A 274 -0.91 7.10 20.52
N ALA A 275 -2.21 6.89 20.34
CA ALA A 275 -3.17 6.81 21.47
C ALA A 275 -2.91 5.58 22.36
N GLU A 276 -2.48 4.45 21.79
CA GLU A 276 -2.12 3.24 22.56
C GLU A 276 -0.77 3.36 23.29
N ALA A 277 0.11 4.26 22.84
CA ALA A 277 1.43 4.50 23.44
C ALA A 277 1.43 5.59 24.53
N ALA A 278 0.35 6.35 24.68
CA ALA A 278 0.19 7.46 25.62
C ALA A 278 -0.50 7.04 26.92
#